data_7f45766a540b5291bf3ea81bd04e5c80
#
_entry.id   7f45766a540b5291bf3ea81bd04e5c80
#
_cell.length_a   1.000
_cell.length_b   1.000
_cell.length_c   1.000
_cell.angle_alpha   90.00
_cell.angle_beta   90.00
_cell.angle_gamma   90.00
#
_symmetry.space_group_name_H-M   'P 1'
#
loop_
_entity.id
_entity.type
_entity.pdbx_description
1 polymer ?
#
loop_
_entity_poly.entity_id
_entity_poly.type
_entity_poly.pdbx_seq_one_letter_code
_entity_poly.pdbx_strand_id
1 'polypeptide(L)'
;KRREGRAGSNWWIVSGEHTASGRPILSNDPHLSLSTPMLFQEGHVVSNDPRYPAPMNAVGSIAPGTPWPILGCVTEFCWGLTTNSLDVTDTYQEQFVLNSYGLPTHTVYNGVREPVLWVFQSYFVNQIGDGVADNVVRDNSIGYTNGGITIIVPRRNNGPVVSITGDTGITFAYTGWGPTQELETYRRISRAQNLAEFREALTYFDAASQNFAYADIDGNVAYTAPGELPLRTALQTLNRPDGNIPPFLVRDGTGALKHDWLPRTTSQANQVTPFELLPIAQMPNATNPASGYIANANNDPIGTTFDNNALNQARPGGG
;
A
#
# COMPACT_ATOMS: atom_id res chain seq x y z
N LYS A 1 -14.70 -17.76 23.33
CA LYS A 1 -14.17 -16.85 22.29
C LYS A 1 -12.68 -17.15 22.18
N ARG A 2 -12.23 -17.81 21.11
CA ARG A 2 -10.81 -17.88 20.74
C ARG A 2 -10.38 -16.44 20.51
N ARG A 3 -9.33 -15.97 21.19
CA ARG A 3 -8.59 -14.79 20.79
C ARG A 3 -8.05 -15.10 19.40
N GLU A 4 -8.62 -14.50 18.37
CA GLU A 4 -7.94 -14.40 17.08
C GLU A 4 -6.62 -13.70 17.38
N GLY A 5 -5.50 -14.39 17.13
CA GLY A 5 -4.18 -13.81 17.26
C GLY A 5 -4.13 -12.57 16.37
N ARG A 6 -3.63 -11.44 16.88
CA ARG A 6 -3.43 -10.26 16.04
C ARG A 6 -2.51 -10.68 14.91
N ALA A 7 -2.99 -10.55 13.66
CA ALA A 7 -2.15 -10.69 12.50
C ALA A 7 -1.04 -9.63 12.58
N GLY A 8 0.16 -10.00 12.21
CA GLY A 8 1.31 -9.13 12.22
C GLY A 8 2.45 -9.80 11.46
N SER A 9 3.65 -9.27 11.58
CA SER A 9 4.86 -9.87 11.02
C SER A 9 6.07 -9.36 11.80
N ASN A 10 7.15 -10.11 11.77
CA ASN A 10 8.43 -9.67 12.29
C ASN A 10 9.53 -9.90 11.25
N TRP A 11 10.53 -9.05 11.25
CA TRP A 11 11.83 -9.35 10.70
C TRP A 11 12.93 -8.70 11.55
N TRP A 12 14.11 -9.25 11.45
CA TRP A 12 15.32 -8.64 12.00
C TRP A 12 16.51 -8.94 11.09
N ILE A 13 17.44 -8.00 11.05
CA ILE A 13 18.70 -8.08 10.33
C ILE A 13 19.83 -7.76 11.30
N VAL A 14 20.92 -8.51 11.20
CA VAL A 14 22.14 -8.30 11.99
C VAL A 14 23.32 -8.24 11.03
N SER A 15 24.17 -7.24 11.16
CA SER A 15 25.36 -7.08 10.34
C SER A 15 26.41 -8.16 10.65
N GLY A 16 27.30 -8.39 9.70
CA GLY A 16 28.34 -9.42 9.82
C GLY A 16 29.27 -9.25 11.03
N GLU A 17 29.45 -8.04 11.51
CA GLU A 17 30.29 -7.76 12.68
C GLU A 17 29.77 -8.39 13.99
N HIS A 18 28.47 -8.70 14.04
CA HIS A 18 27.80 -9.33 15.18
C HIS A 18 27.49 -10.80 14.97
N THR A 19 28.00 -11.42 13.91
CA THR A 19 27.76 -12.83 13.57
C THR A 19 29.05 -13.65 13.58
N ALA A 20 28.95 -14.91 13.92
CA ALA A 20 30.11 -15.81 13.94
C ALA A 20 30.67 -16.06 12.51
N SER A 21 29.83 -15.94 11.48
CA SER A 21 30.21 -16.13 10.09
C SER A 21 30.89 -14.92 9.44
N GLY A 22 30.82 -13.74 10.09
CA GLY A 22 31.22 -12.46 9.50
C GLY A 22 30.28 -11.99 8.37
N ARG A 23 29.12 -12.64 8.18
CA ARG A 23 28.12 -12.30 7.15
C ARG A 23 26.81 -11.87 7.80
N PRO A 24 26.05 -10.96 7.18
CA PRO A 24 24.75 -10.59 7.70
C PRO A 24 23.79 -11.77 7.82
N ILE A 25 22.87 -11.68 8.77
CA ILE A 25 21.77 -12.62 8.94
C ILE A 25 20.46 -11.84 8.87
N LEU A 26 19.52 -12.32 8.06
CA LEU A 26 18.16 -11.83 7.96
C LEU A 26 17.18 -12.93 8.35
N SER A 27 16.22 -12.62 9.20
CA SER A 27 15.08 -13.46 9.51
C SER A 27 13.79 -12.71 9.26
N ASN A 28 12.79 -13.36 8.68
CA ASN A 28 11.47 -12.79 8.43
C ASN A 28 10.39 -13.82 8.76
N ASP A 29 9.38 -13.38 9.51
CA ASP A 29 8.32 -14.22 10.06
C ASP A 29 6.95 -13.56 9.89
N PRO A 30 6.30 -13.71 8.72
CA PRO A 30 4.94 -13.22 8.49
C PRO A 30 3.91 -14.04 9.28
N HIS A 31 3.13 -13.39 10.16
CA HIS A 31 2.06 -14.02 10.93
C HIS A 31 0.72 -13.85 10.20
N LEU A 32 0.47 -14.70 9.22
CA LEU A 32 -0.74 -14.70 8.41
C LEU A 32 -1.77 -15.70 8.94
N SER A 33 -3.00 -15.62 8.42
CA SER A 33 -4.05 -16.57 8.77
C SER A 33 -3.67 -17.98 8.33
N LEU A 34 -3.95 -18.97 9.18
CA LEU A 34 -3.86 -20.38 8.81
C LEU A 34 -5.07 -20.74 7.96
N SER A 35 -4.87 -20.83 6.66
CA SER A 35 -5.89 -21.17 5.67
C SER A 35 -5.47 -22.37 4.81
N THR A 36 -6.43 -23.01 4.18
CA THR A 36 -6.18 -24.06 3.18
C THR A 36 -6.94 -23.69 1.93
N PRO A 37 -6.26 -23.43 0.79
CA PRO A 37 -4.80 -23.44 0.61
C PRO A 37 -4.11 -22.29 1.35
N MET A 38 -2.82 -22.46 1.67
CA MET A 38 -1.96 -21.42 2.26
C MET A 38 -1.73 -20.28 1.28
N LEU A 39 -1.51 -19.05 1.81
CA LEU A 39 -1.19 -17.90 0.98
C LEU A 39 0.18 -18.03 0.29
N PHE A 40 1.18 -18.56 0.98
CA PHE A 40 2.53 -18.68 0.44
C PHE A 40 2.89 -20.13 0.13
N GLN A 41 3.60 -20.30 -0.99
CA GLN A 41 4.25 -21.55 -1.38
C GLN A 41 5.74 -21.29 -1.55
N GLU A 42 6.57 -22.24 -1.14
CA GLU A 42 8.00 -22.18 -1.44
C GLU A 42 8.23 -22.43 -2.93
N GLY A 43 9.10 -21.64 -3.51
CA GLY A 43 9.44 -21.78 -4.93
C GLY A 43 10.86 -21.33 -5.22
N HIS A 44 11.44 -21.92 -6.26
CA HIS A 44 12.74 -21.55 -6.82
C HIS A 44 12.58 -21.29 -8.31
N VAL A 45 12.83 -20.08 -8.72
CA VAL A 45 12.65 -19.62 -10.11
C VAL A 45 14.00 -19.30 -10.71
N VAL A 46 14.35 -19.98 -11.80
CA VAL A 46 15.59 -19.76 -12.53
C VAL A 46 15.26 -19.38 -13.97
N SER A 47 15.89 -18.33 -14.48
CA SER A 47 15.75 -17.91 -15.88
C SER A 47 17.04 -17.30 -16.40
N ASN A 48 17.54 -17.85 -17.51
CA ASN A 48 18.71 -17.36 -18.24
C ASN A 48 18.29 -16.71 -19.57
N ASP A 49 17.17 -15.97 -19.56
CA ASP A 49 16.64 -15.32 -20.76
C ASP A 49 17.61 -14.23 -21.24
N PRO A 50 18.15 -14.33 -22.46
CA PRO A 50 19.15 -13.40 -22.99
C PRO A 50 18.61 -11.99 -23.25
N ARG A 51 17.31 -11.79 -23.18
CA ARG A 51 16.69 -10.45 -23.26
C ARG A 51 16.95 -9.60 -22.02
N TYR A 52 17.43 -10.20 -20.94
CA TYR A 52 17.73 -9.50 -19.69
C TYR A 52 19.22 -9.56 -19.39
N PRO A 53 19.83 -8.47 -18.91
CA PRO A 53 21.28 -8.37 -18.68
C PRO A 53 21.77 -9.29 -17.55
N ALA A 54 20.91 -9.62 -16.58
CA ALA A 54 21.22 -10.51 -15.48
C ALA A 54 20.30 -11.75 -15.49
N PRO A 55 20.84 -12.94 -15.19
CA PRO A 55 20.03 -14.14 -14.97
C PRO A 55 19.16 -13.92 -13.73
N MET A 56 18.03 -14.60 -13.66
CA MET A 56 17.23 -14.68 -12.46
C MET A 56 17.51 -16.01 -11.77
N ASN A 57 17.80 -15.94 -10.48
CA ASN A 57 17.97 -17.11 -9.60
C ASN A 57 17.41 -16.72 -8.24
N ALA A 58 16.08 -16.84 -8.10
CA ALA A 58 15.35 -16.36 -6.96
C ALA A 58 14.63 -17.50 -6.25
N VAL A 59 14.82 -17.61 -4.94
CA VAL A 59 14.17 -18.61 -4.09
C VAL A 59 13.42 -17.90 -2.95
N GLY A 60 12.24 -18.40 -2.59
CA GLY A 60 11.49 -17.83 -1.48
C GLY A 60 10.02 -18.19 -1.48
N SER A 61 9.24 -17.36 -0.81
CA SER A 61 7.80 -17.53 -0.69
C SER A 61 7.07 -16.80 -1.82
N ILE A 62 6.35 -17.56 -2.62
CA ILE A 62 5.59 -17.11 -3.79
C ILE A 62 4.10 -17.11 -3.43
N ALA A 63 3.40 -16.02 -3.73
CA ALA A 63 1.94 -15.97 -3.62
C ALA A 63 1.30 -16.56 -4.88
N PRO A 64 0.16 -17.26 -4.79
CA PRO A 64 -0.56 -17.78 -5.94
C PRO A 64 -0.88 -16.67 -6.95
N GLY A 65 -0.56 -16.91 -8.22
CA GLY A 65 -0.73 -15.95 -9.31
C GLY A 65 0.47 -15.03 -9.54
N THR A 66 1.49 -15.05 -8.69
CA THR A 66 2.74 -14.32 -8.92
C THR A 66 3.83 -15.31 -9.33
N PRO A 67 4.66 -15.00 -10.36
CA PRO A 67 5.76 -15.87 -10.76
C PRO A 67 7.08 -15.56 -10.03
N TRP A 68 7.08 -14.65 -9.07
CA TRP A 68 8.29 -14.21 -8.33
C TRP A 68 8.08 -14.28 -6.83
N PRO A 69 9.15 -14.56 -6.04
CA PRO A 69 9.07 -14.50 -4.60
C PRO A 69 8.67 -13.11 -4.09
N ILE A 70 7.74 -13.09 -3.14
CA ILE A 70 7.36 -11.88 -2.39
C ILE A 70 8.42 -11.57 -1.33
N LEU A 71 8.96 -12.61 -0.70
CA LEU A 71 10.09 -12.56 0.23
C LEU A 71 11.02 -13.73 -0.06
N GLY A 72 12.32 -13.52 0.05
CA GLY A 72 13.27 -14.57 -0.33
C GLY A 72 14.70 -14.09 -0.54
N CYS A 73 15.42 -14.80 -1.39
CA CYS A 73 16.80 -14.50 -1.73
C CYS A 73 17.04 -14.62 -3.25
N VAL A 74 17.94 -13.81 -3.75
CA VAL A 74 18.70 -14.05 -4.98
C VAL A 74 20.12 -14.46 -4.59
N THR A 75 21.02 -14.62 -5.55
CA THR A 75 22.40 -15.01 -5.26
C THR A 75 23.14 -13.99 -4.39
N GLU A 76 22.87 -12.72 -4.62
CA GLU A 76 23.63 -11.59 -4.07
C GLU A 76 23.07 -11.09 -2.75
N PHE A 77 21.75 -11.23 -2.51
CA PHE A 77 21.09 -10.72 -1.30
C PHE A 77 19.82 -11.48 -0.96
N CYS A 78 19.35 -11.27 0.28
CA CYS A 78 18.03 -11.70 0.73
C CYS A 78 17.19 -10.47 1.12
N TRP A 79 15.86 -10.62 1.00
CA TRP A 79 14.91 -9.61 1.46
C TRP A 79 13.75 -10.23 2.21
N GLY A 80 13.19 -9.46 3.11
CA GLY A 80 11.97 -9.79 3.84
C GLY A 80 11.09 -8.57 3.97
N LEU A 81 9.85 -8.75 4.39
CA LEU A 81 8.92 -7.64 4.53
C LEU A 81 7.96 -7.83 5.72
N THR A 82 7.48 -6.71 6.23
CA THR A 82 6.35 -6.64 7.16
C THR A 82 5.41 -5.54 6.70
N THR A 83 4.12 -5.64 7.03
CA THR A 83 3.18 -4.57 6.76
C THR A 83 3.59 -3.30 7.50
N ASN A 84 3.60 -2.19 6.79
CA ASN A 84 3.80 -0.85 7.32
C ASN A 84 2.44 -0.14 7.46
N SER A 85 2.32 0.69 8.49
CA SER A 85 1.10 1.47 8.77
C SER A 85 1.15 2.88 8.19
N LEU A 86 1.80 3.10 7.04
CA LEU A 86 1.75 4.39 6.35
C LEU A 86 0.30 4.76 6.01
N ASP A 87 -0.03 6.03 6.22
CA ASP A 87 -1.36 6.56 6.01
C ASP A 87 -1.60 6.91 4.53
N VAL A 88 -1.92 5.87 3.76
CA VAL A 88 -2.19 5.90 2.31
C VAL A 88 -3.68 5.94 1.99
N THR A 89 -4.52 6.18 3.01
CA THR A 89 -5.98 6.21 2.90
C THR A 89 -6.56 7.40 3.65
N ASP A 90 -7.67 7.93 3.16
CA ASP A 90 -8.47 8.92 3.88
C ASP A 90 -9.96 8.63 3.75
N THR A 91 -10.69 8.86 4.82
CA THR A 91 -12.16 8.77 4.85
C THR A 91 -12.76 10.17 4.88
N TYR A 92 -13.67 10.46 3.95
CA TYR A 92 -14.29 11.77 3.84
C TYR A 92 -15.80 11.71 4.07
N GLN A 93 -16.33 12.69 4.79
CA GLN A 93 -17.77 12.94 4.84
C GLN A 93 -18.14 13.89 3.70
N GLU A 94 -18.94 13.39 2.77
CA GLU A 94 -19.44 14.13 1.62
C GLU A 94 -20.83 14.71 1.89
N GLN A 95 -21.10 15.86 1.27
CA GLN A 95 -22.45 16.41 1.13
C GLN A 95 -22.94 16.10 -0.27
N PHE A 96 -24.07 15.37 -0.40
CA PHE A 96 -24.65 14.97 -1.67
C PHE A 96 -25.85 15.80 -2.09
N VAL A 97 -26.04 15.91 -3.40
CA VAL A 97 -27.30 16.29 -4.04
C VAL A 97 -27.96 15.00 -4.51
N LEU A 98 -29.16 14.74 -4.02
CA LEU A 98 -29.92 13.52 -4.31
C LEU A 98 -30.94 13.74 -5.43
N ASN A 99 -31.23 12.70 -6.20
CA ASN A 99 -32.39 12.67 -7.12
C ASN A 99 -33.69 12.34 -6.37
N SER A 100 -34.80 12.25 -7.10
CA SER A 100 -36.13 11.92 -6.55
C SER A 100 -36.22 10.53 -5.90
N TYR A 101 -35.25 9.64 -6.16
CA TYR A 101 -35.16 8.30 -5.58
C TYR A 101 -34.21 8.25 -4.37
N GLY A 102 -33.70 9.41 -3.91
CA GLY A 102 -32.76 9.48 -2.79
C GLY A 102 -31.34 9.02 -3.14
N LEU A 103 -30.96 8.98 -4.41
CA LEU A 103 -29.63 8.53 -4.85
C LEU A 103 -28.74 9.72 -5.20
N PRO A 104 -27.44 9.69 -4.85
CA PRO A 104 -26.51 10.77 -5.13
C PRO A 104 -26.32 11.01 -6.64
N THR A 105 -26.40 12.24 -7.05
CA THR A 105 -26.08 12.69 -8.42
C THR A 105 -24.83 13.55 -8.46
N HIS A 106 -24.60 14.33 -7.41
CA HIS A 106 -23.46 15.22 -7.27
C HIS A 106 -22.98 15.24 -5.81
N THR A 107 -21.70 15.58 -5.61
CA THR A 107 -21.21 16.11 -4.32
C THR A 107 -21.20 17.63 -4.36
N VAL A 108 -21.14 18.25 -3.19
CA VAL A 108 -20.92 19.70 -3.06
C VAL A 108 -19.49 19.93 -2.58
N TYR A 109 -18.70 20.63 -3.40
CA TYR A 109 -17.31 20.96 -3.07
C TYR A 109 -17.04 22.45 -3.33
N ASN A 110 -16.56 23.16 -2.29
CA ASN A 110 -16.37 24.61 -2.32
C ASN A 110 -17.63 25.37 -2.83
N GLY A 111 -18.82 24.88 -2.49
CA GLY A 111 -20.09 25.41 -2.94
C GLY A 111 -20.50 25.06 -4.37
N VAL A 112 -19.68 24.30 -5.11
CA VAL A 112 -19.95 23.87 -6.48
C VAL A 112 -20.45 22.43 -6.49
N ARG A 113 -21.42 22.10 -7.35
CA ARG A 113 -21.90 20.74 -7.56
C ARG A 113 -20.98 20.01 -8.55
N GLU A 114 -20.39 18.91 -8.12
CA GLU A 114 -19.56 18.04 -8.94
C GLU A 114 -20.26 16.70 -9.15
N PRO A 115 -20.38 16.19 -10.39
CA PRO A 115 -21.07 14.96 -10.64
C PRO A 115 -20.34 13.76 -10.01
N VAL A 116 -21.10 12.80 -9.49
CA VAL A 116 -20.57 11.49 -9.11
C VAL A 116 -20.61 10.54 -10.29
N LEU A 117 -19.73 9.53 -10.29
CA LEU A 117 -19.75 8.46 -11.28
C LEU A 117 -20.52 7.27 -10.73
N TRP A 118 -21.37 6.70 -11.55
CA TRP A 118 -22.09 5.47 -11.26
C TRP A 118 -21.46 4.33 -12.05
N VAL A 119 -20.90 3.37 -11.36
CA VAL A 119 -20.27 2.18 -11.95
C VAL A 119 -21.18 0.99 -11.67
N PHE A 120 -21.79 0.45 -12.73
CA PHE A 120 -22.62 -0.74 -12.65
C PHE A 120 -21.75 -1.98 -12.77
N GLN A 121 -21.90 -2.90 -11.82
CA GLN A 121 -21.12 -4.13 -11.74
C GLN A 121 -22.04 -5.33 -11.73
N SER A 122 -21.66 -6.38 -12.44
CA SER A 122 -22.34 -7.69 -12.38
C SER A 122 -21.39 -8.71 -11.80
N TYR A 123 -21.87 -9.46 -10.82
CA TYR A 123 -21.12 -10.50 -10.17
C TYR A 123 -21.72 -11.86 -10.55
N PHE A 124 -20.87 -12.82 -10.81
CA PHE A 124 -21.26 -14.18 -11.14
C PHE A 124 -20.54 -15.14 -10.20
N VAL A 125 -21.26 -16.15 -9.74
CA VAL A 125 -20.73 -17.20 -8.90
C VAL A 125 -20.96 -18.56 -9.55
N ASN A 126 -20.04 -19.49 -9.36
CA ASN A 126 -20.23 -20.86 -9.76
C ASN A 126 -21.25 -21.53 -8.81
N GLN A 127 -22.23 -22.24 -9.34
CA GLN A 127 -23.15 -23.05 -8.54
C GLN A 127 -22.43 -24.34 -8.13
N ILE A 128 -22.25 -24.52 -6.82
CA ILE A 128 -21.56 -25.69 -6.28
C ILE A 128 -22.60 -26.67 -5.74
N GLY A 129 -22.47 -27.96 -6.10
CA GLY A 129 -23.29 -29.03 -5.54
C GLY A 129 -24.57 -29.35 -6.31
N ASP A 130 -24.82 -28.74 -7.46
CA ASP A 130 -25.99 -29.02 -8.33
C ASP A 130 -25.75 -30.13 -9.38
N GLY A 131 -24.52 -30.66 -9.43
CA GLY A 131 -24.12 -31.73 -10.36
C GLY A 131 -23.78 -31.24 -11.77
N VAL A 132 -23.78 -29.95 -12.03
CA VAL A 132 -23.40 -29.34 -13.32
C VAL A 132 -22.06 -28.65 -13.16
N ALA A 133 -21.08 -28.99 -14.02
CA ALA A 133 -19.77 -28.36 -13.98
C ALA A 133 -19.80 -26.96 -14.60
N ASP A 134 -19.10 -26.02 -13.95
CA ASP A 134 -18.78 -24.67 -14.47
C ASP A 134 -20.00 -23.82 -14.87
N ASN A 135 -21.17 -24.07 -14.31
CA ASN A 135 -22.31 -23.20 -14.49
C ASN A 135 -22.24 -21.99 -13.56
N VAL A 136 -22.27 -20.82 -14.13
CA VAL A 136 -22.26 -19.55 -13.38
C VAL A 136 -23.64 -18.90 -13.40
N VAL A 137 -24.04 -18.37 -12.26
CA VAL A 137 -25.26 -17.57 -12.11
C VAL A 137 -24.90 -16.17 -11.65
N ARG A 138 -25.77 -15.23 -11.97
CA ARG A 138 -25.62 -13.87 -11.46
C ARG A 138 -25.86 -13.87 -9.95
N ASP A 139 -24.88 -13.37 -9.20
CA ASP A 139 -25.02 -13.24 -7.75
C ASP A 139 -25.76 -11.95 -7.41
N ASN A 140 -26.95 -12.11 -6.85
CA ASN A 140 -27.77 -11.02 -6.35
C ASN A 140 -27.69 -10.87 -4.82
N SER A 141 -26.89 -11.69 -4.15
CA SER A 141 -26.74 -11.68 -2.68
C SER A 141 -25.89 -10.53 -2.17
N ILE A 142 -25.10 -9.90 -3.05
CA ILE A 142 -24.22 -8.76 -2.71
C ILE A 142 -25.04 -7.44 -2.77
N GLY A 143 -26.17 -7.41 -2.08
CA GLY A 143 -26.86 -6.18 -1.71
C GLY A 143 -27.75 -5.49 -2.76
N TYR A 144 -27.68 -5.85 -4.04
CA TYR A 144 -28.51 -5.25 -5.10
C TYR A 144 -29.01 -6.29 -6.09
N THR A 145 -30.29 -6.23 -6.40
CA THR A 145 -31.02 -7.23 -7.23
C THR A 145 -30.51 -7.39 -8.67
N ASN A 146 -29.61 -6.54 -9.15
CA ASN A 146 -29.13 -6.56 -10.53
C ASN A 146 -27.61 -6.35 -10.67
N GLY A 147 -26.82 -6.85 -9.73
CA GLY A 147 -25.40 -6.58 -9.61
C GLY A 147 -25.13 -5.40 -8.66
N GLY A 148 -23.86 -5.11 -8.43
CA GLY A 148 -23.43 -4.01 -7.59
C GLY A 148 -23.51 -2.67 -8.32
N ILE A 149 -23.78 -1.62 -7.58
CA ILE A 149 -23.59 -0.24 -8.04
C ILE A 149 -22.57 0.39 -7.12
N THR A 150 -21.44 0.82 -7.67
CA THR A 150 -20.49 1.65 -6.96
C THR A 150 -20.66 3.09 -7.40
N ILE A 151 -20.87 3.98 -6.44
CA ILE A 151 -20.90 5.41 -6.67
C ILE A 151 -19.52 5.94 -6.29
N ILE A 152 -18.90 6.71 -7.19
CA ILE A 152 -17.53 7.20 -7.04
C ILE A 152 -17.52 8.71 -7.03
N VAL A 153 -16.73 9.31 -6.13
CA VAL A 153 -16.37 10.72 -6.16
C VAL A 153 -15.01 10.86 -6.86
N PRO A 154 -14.96 11.35 -8.12
CA PRO A 154 -13.73 11.34 -8.92
C PRO A 154 -12.60 12.19 -8.36
N ARG A 155 -12.95 13.24 -7.62
CA ARG A 155 -11.99 14.19 -7.02
C ARG A 155 -10.93 13.52 -6.14
N ARG A 156 -11.22 12.34 -5.54
CA ARG A 156 -10.36 11.70 -4.54
C ARG A 156 -9.84 10.35 -4.99
N ASN A 157 -9.09 10.35 -6.08
CA ASN A 157 -8.55 9.10 -6.65
C ASN A 157 -9.64 8.04 -6.84
N ASN A 158 -10.77 8.45 -7.45
CA ASN A 158 -11.94 7.60 -7.66
C ASN A 158 -12.50 6.99 -6.37
N GLY A 159 -12.51 7.75 -5.28
CA GLY A 159 -13.00 7.30 -3.98
C GLY A 159 -14.45 6.81 -4.02
N PRO A 160 -14.70 5.52 -3.70
CA PRO A 160 -16.05 4.98 -3.65
C PRO A 160 -16.83 5.53 -2.47
N VAL A 161 -18.14 5.67 -2.66
CA VAL A 161 -19.10 5.96 -1.59
C VAL A 161 -19.42 4.64 -0.87
N VAL A 162 -19.02 4.53 0.39
CA VAL A 162 -19.18 3.31 1.19
C VAL A 162 -20.42 3.32 2.09
N SER A 163 -20.97 4.49 2.39
CA SER A 163 -22.25 4.62 3.09
C SER A 163 -22.95 5.93 2.73
N ILE A 164 -24.29 5.95 2.85
CA ILE A 164 -25.13 7.13 2.63
C ILE A 164 -26.17 7.19 3.74
N THR A 165 -26.34 8.36 4.33
CA THR A 165 -27.38 8.61 5.33
C THR A 165 -27.98 10.00 5.04
N GLY A 166 -29.25 10.02 4.55
CA GLY A 166 -29.86 11.25 4.07
C GLY A 166 -29.06 11.83 2.90
N ASP A 167 -28.69 13.09 3.00
CA ASP A 167 -27.91 13.83 2.01
C ASP A 167 -26.39 13.87 2.32
N THR A 168 -25.95 13.07 3.28
CA THR A 168 -24.53 12.90 3.59
C THR A 168 -24.07 11.48 3.34
N GLY A 169 -22.79 11.28 3.17
CA GLY A 169 -22.22 9.94 3.05
C GLY A 169 -20.72 9.91 3.25
N ILE A 170 -20.18 8.74 3.28
CA ILE A 170 -18.76 8.47 3.49
C ILE A 170 -18.13 7.97 2.19
N THR A 171 -17.03 8.61 1.82
CA THR A 171 -16.16 8.14 0.74
C THR A 171 -14.81 7.69 1.29
N PHE A 172 -14.12 6.85 0.53
CA PHE A 172 -12.86 6.27 0.93
C PHE A 172 -11.83 6.46 -0.20
N ALA A 173 -10.85 7.32 0.04
CA ALA A 173 -9.71 7.50 -0.85
C ALA A 173 -8.60 6.51 -0.49
N TYR A 174 -7.98 5.92 -1.51
CA TYR A 174 -6.89 4.96 -1.34
C TYR A 174 -5.96 5.02 -2.57
N THR A 175 -4.65 5.01 -2.36
CA THR A 175 -3.67 5.05 -3.46
C THR A 175 -3.75 3.83 -4.37
N GLY A 176 -4.26 2.71 -3.90
CA GLY A 176 -4.43 1.46 -4.65
C GLY A 176 -5.77 1.30 -5.39
N TRP A 177 -6.59 2.34 -5.57
CA TRP A 177 -7.82 2.22 -6.37
C TRP A 177 -7.57 2.14 -7.88
N GLY A 178 -6.44 2.64 -8.35
CA GLY A 178 -6.00 2.56 -9.73
C GLY A 178 -5.13 1.33 -10.01
N PRO A 179 -4.68 1.14 -11.25
CA PRO A 179 -3.64 0.17 -11.60
C PRO A 179 -2.34 0.49 -10.86
N THR A 180 -1.69 -0.52 -10.30
CA THR A 180 -0.45 -0.41 -9.53
C THR A 180 0.60 -1.39 -10.06
N GLN A 181 1.85 -1.24 -9.64
CA GLN A 181 3.02 -1.86 -10.27
C GLN A 181 3.77 -2.84 -9.35
N GLU A 182 3.18 -3.31 -8.24
CA GLU A 182 3.85 -4.19 -7.27
C GLU A 182 4.44 -5.45 -7.91
N LEU A 183 3.80 -6.02 -8.95
CA LEU A 183 4.35 -7.16 -9.66
C LEU A 183 5.65 -6.82 -10.40
N GLU A 184 5.77 -5.59 -10.91
CA GLU A 184 7.01 -5.11 -11.52
C GLU A 184 8.11 -4.94 -10.47
N THR A 185 7.77 -4.50 -9.26
CA THR A 185 8.70 -4.47 -8.13
C THR A 185 9.33 -5.84 -7.88
N TYR A 186 8.53 -6.89 -7.70
CA TYR A 186 9.05 -8.23 -7.42
C TYR A 186 9.80 -8.84 -8.60
N ARG A 187 9.38 -8.55 -9.84
CA ARG A 187 10.12 -8.93 -11.04
C ARG A 187 11.52 -8.33 -11.07
N ARG A 188 11.65 -7.04 -10.70
CA ARG A 188 12.93 -6.34 -10.67
C ARG A 188 13.80 -6.79 -9.49
N ILE A 189 13.23 -6.93 -8.30
CA ILE A 189 13.95 -7.47 -7.13
C ILE A 189 14.57 -8.82 -7.46
N SER A 190 13.81 -9.72 -8.12
CA SER A 190 14.29 -11.05 -8.49
C SER A 190 15.45 -11.06 -9.51
N ARG A 191 15.83 -9.90 -10.06
CA ARG A 191 16.96 -9.71 -10.99
C ARG A 191 17.98 -8.69 -10.51
N ALA A 192 17.70 -7.98 -9.43
CA ALA A 192 18.60 -7.02 -8.84
C ALA A 192 19.85 -7.73 -8.29
N GLN A 193 21.00 -7.05 -8.33
CA GLN A 193 22.28 -7.61 -7.91
C GLN A 193 22.92 -6.86 -6.73
N ASN A 194 22.33 -5.75 -6.33
CA ASN A 194 22.86 -4.90 -5.26
C ASN A 194 21.77 -4.03 -4.63
N LEU A 195 22.09 -3.33 -3.55
CA LEU A 195 21.18 -2.46 -2.81
C LEU A 195 20.63 -1.30 -3.67
N ALA A 196 21.40 -0.77 -4.61
CA ALA A 196 20.94 0.32 -5.47
C ALA A 196 19.84 -0.16 -6.44
N GLU A 197 20.04 -1.30 -7.08
CA GLU A 197 19.06 -1.92 -7.97
C GLU A 197 17.82 -2.40 -7.20
N PHE A 198 18.01 -2.93 -5.99
CA PHE A 198 16.91 -3.28 -5.09
C PHE A 198 16.05 -2.04 -4.78
N ARG A 199 16.66 -0.92 -4.42
CA ARG A 199 15.94 0.34 -4.16
C ARG A 199 15.29 0.93 -5.40
N GLU A 200 15.92 0.80 -6.56
CA GLU A 200 15.29 1.20 -7.83
C GLU A 200 14.05 0.36 -8.10
N ALA A 201 14.10 -0.96 -7.86
CA ALA A 201 12.92 -1.83 -7.97
C ALA A 201 11.77 -1.38 -7.04
N LEU A 202 12.08 -0.92 -5.84
CA LEU A 202 11.08 -0.44 -4.88
C LEU A 202 10.37 0.84 -5.31
N THR A 203 10.87 1.58 -6.31
CA THR A 203 10.16 2.75 -6.87
C THR A 203 8.90 2.37 -7.65
N TYR A 204 8.68 1.10 -7.92
CA TYR A 204 7.47 0.55 -8.53
C TYR A 204 6.48 -0.01 -7.49
N PHE A 205 6.76 0.16 -6.21
CA PHE A 205 5.86 -0.27 -5.14
C PHE A 205 4.92 0.89 -4.79
N ASP A 206 3.72 0.88 -5.35
CA ASP A 206 2.82 2.04 -5.37
C ASP A 206 1.82 2.01 -4.21
N ALA A 207 1.01 0.96 -4.14
CA ALA A 207 -0.11 0.88 -3.21
C ALA A 207 0.27 0.14 -1.92
N ALA A 208 -0.45 0.47 -0.86
CA ALA A 208 -0.17 0.00 0.49
C ALA A 208 1.22 0.47 0.96
N SER A 209 1.78 -0.16 1.96
CA SER A 209 3.15 0.07 2.36
C SER A 209 3.70 -1.15 3.06
N GLN A 210 4.98 -1.40 2.84
CA GLN A 210 5.70 -2.50 3.47
C GLN A 210 7.01 -1.98 4.06
N ASN A 211 7.46 -2.61 5.13
CA ASN A 211 8.79 -2.44 5.66
C ASN A 211 9.68 -3.50 5.03
N PHE A 212 10.52 -3.12 4.08
CA PHE A 212 11.46 -4.04 3.45
C PHE A 212 12.77 -4.12 4.21
N ALA A 213 13.19 -5.33 4.52
CA ALA A 213 14.50 -5.68 5.02
C ALA A 213 15.39 -6.14 3.86
N TYR A 214 16.67 -5.84 3.90
CA TYR A 214 17.67 -6.22 2.91
C TYR A 214 18.98 -6.61 3.59
N ALA A 215 19.62 -7.69 3.15
CA ALA A 215 20.96 -8.08 3.57
C ALA A 215 21.72 -8.74 2.42
N ASP A 216 22.95 -8.30 2.12
CA ASP A 216 23.72 -8.79 0.98
C ASP A 216 25.03 -9.49 1.36
N ILE A 217 25.64 -10.12 0.35
CA ILE A 217 26.92 -10.82 0.50
C ILE A 217 28.12 -9.87 0.74
N ASP A 218 27.97 -8.59 0.40
CA ASP A 218 28.99 -7.55 0.60
C ASP A 218 28.98 -6.99 2.03
N GLY A 219 28.01 -7.41 2.86
CA GLY A 219 27.90 -7.05 4.26
C GLY A 219 26.92 -5.92 4.55
N ASN A 220 26.23 -5.39 3.54
CA ASN A 220 25.24 -4.34 3.75
C ASN A 220 23.96 -4.91 4.38
N VAL A 221 23.40 -4.12 5.31
CA VAL A 221 22.06 -4.33 5.87
C VAL A 221 21.25 -3.06 5.70
N ALA A 222 20.00 -3.18 5.24
CA ALA A 222 19.19 -2.00 4.98
C ALA A 222 17.71 -2.22 5.29
N TYR A 223 17.05 -1.12 5.58
CA TYR A 223 15.61 -0.96 5.67
C TYR A 223 15.14 0.08 4.66
N THR A 224 14.00 -0.16 4.05
CA THR A 224 13.32 0.82 3.18
C THR A 224 11.81 0.60 3.27
N ALA A 225 11.06 1.69 3.44
CA ALA A 225 9.59 1.67 3.37
C ALA A 225 9.14 2.37 2.09
N PRO A 226 8.90 1.65 0.99
CA PRO A 226 8.34 2.22 -0.23
C PRO A 226 6.83 2.41 -0.11
N GLY A 227 6.27 3.16 -1.04
CA GLY A 227 4.84 3.39 -1.21
C GLY A 227 4.55 4.83 -1.60
N GLU A 228 3.44 5.04 -2.26
CA GLU A 228 2.96 6.37 -2.64
C GLU A 228 2.20 7.00 -1.46
N LEU A 229 2.88 7.83 -0.66
CA LEU A 229 2.27 8.56 0.46
C LEU A 229 1.78 9.93 -0.01
N PRO A 230 0.46 10.16 -0.13
CA PRO A 230 -0.08 11.43 -0.60
C PRO A 230 0.10 12.54 0.44
N LEU A 231 0.51 13.71 -0.04
CA LEU A 231 0.56 14.92 0.79
C LEU A 231 -0.85 15.52 0.91
N ARG A 232 -1.21 15.92 2.11
CA ARG A 232 -2.52 16.50 2.43
C ARG A 232 -2.40 17.99 2.61
N THR A 233 -3.26 18.77 1.96
CA THR A 233 -3.21 20.24 1.95
C THR A 233 -3.18 20.83 3.36
N ALA A 234 -4.05 20.36 4.26
CA ALA A 234 -4.11 20.86 5.63
C ALA A 234 -2.85 20.58 6.45
N LEU A 235 -2.06 19.56 6.08
CA LEU A 235 -0.86 19.17 6.82
C LEU A 235 0.42 19.89 6.38
N GLN A 236 0.33 20.76 5.36
CA GLN A 236 1.49 21.48 4.82
C GLN A 236 1.75 22.80 5.55
N THR A 237 0.91 23.19 6.48
CA THR A 237 1.04 24.46 7.22
C THR A 237 0.88 24.24 8.72
N LEU A 238 1.66 24.99 9.51
CA LEU A 238 1.54 24.99 10.97
C LEU A 238 0.22 25.62 11.46
N ASN A 239 -0.30 26.59 10.70
CA ASN A 239 -1.56 27.25 11.02
C ASN A 239 -2.71 26.56 10.28
N ARG A 240 -3.27 25.56 10.91
CA ARG A 240 -4.25 24.65 10.29
C ARG A 240 -5.68 25.19 10.41
N PRO A 241 -6.38 25.32 9.27
CA PRO A 241 -7.79 25.78 9.26
C PRO A 241 -8.78 24.70 9.73
N ASP A 242 -8.34 23.45 9.85
CA ASP A 242 -9.15 22.27 10.07
C ASP A 242 -9.39 21.93 11.56
N GLY A 243 -9.05 22.82 12.48
CA GLY A 243 -9.21 22.56 13.92
C GLY A 243 -8.31 21.44 14.45
N ASN A 244 -7.21 21.12 13.75
CA ASN A 244 -6.26 20.08 14.11
C ASN A 244 -6.87 18.66 14.10
N ILE A 245 -7.72 18.36 13.15
CA ILE A 245 -8.26 16.99 12.96
C ILE A 245 -7.13 16.08 12.42
N PRO A 246 -6.77 15.00 13.12
CA PRO A 246 -5.80 14.02 12.63
C PRO A 246 -6.25 13.33 11.33
N PRO A 247 -5.32 12.97 10.42
CA PRO A 247 -5.66 12.39 9.12
C PRO A 247 -6.38 11.04 9.22
N PHE A 248 -6.17 10.27 10.28
CA PHE A 248 -6.84 8.99 10.49
C PHE A 248 -8.31 9.10 10.98
N LEU A 249 -8.83 10.31 11.19
CA LEU A 249 -10.24 10.56 11.47
C LEU A 249 -11.00 10.92 10.19
N VAL A 250 -12.35 10.85 10.25
CA VAL A 250 -13.21 11.28 9.15
C VAL A 250 -12.96 12.76 8.85
N ARG A 251 -12.69 13.05 7.60
CA ARG A 251 -12.27 14.34 7.10
C ARG A 251 -13.44 15.05 6.39
N ASP A 252 -13.35 16.37 6.26
CA ASP A 252 -14.32 17.16 5.51
C ASP A 252 -14.18 16.93 4.01
N GLY A 253 -15.26 16.49 3.38
CA GLY A 253 -15.37 16.27 1.94
C GLY A 253 -15.87 17.51 1.16
N THR A 254 -16.29 18.56 1.87
CA THR A 254 -16.87 19.76 1.22
C THR A 254 -15.80 20.77 0.72
N GLY A 255 -14.54 20.58 1.13
CA GLY A 255 -13.43 21.49 0.82
C GLY A 255 -13.26 22.65 1.81
N ALA A 256 -14.20 22.85 2.75
CA ALA A 256 -14.15 23.95 3.70
C ALA A 256 -12.91 23.90 4.61
N LEU A 257 -12.46 22.71 4.98
CA LEU A 257 -11.32 22.48 5.88
C LEU A 257 -10.01 22.12 5.14
N LYS A 258 -10.01 22.13 3.81
CA LYS A 258 -8.84 21.84 2.97
C LYS A 258 -8.19 20.47 3.28
N HIS A 259 -8.99 19.46 3.50
CA HIS A 259 -8.54 18.11 3.83
C HIS A 259 -8.09 17.30 2.62
N ASP A 260 -8.30 17.78 1.40
CA ASP A 260 -7.96 17.06 0.18
C ASP A 260 -6.46 16.78 0.06
N TRP A 261 -6.13 15.73 -0.67
CA TRP A 261 -4.77 15.49 -1.13
C TRP A 261 -4.34 16.59 -2.09
N LEU A 262 -3.07 16.97 -2.03
CA LEU A 262 -2.52 17.98 -2.91
C LEU A 262 -2.58 17.50 -4.37
N PRO A 263 -3.06 18.32 -5.31
CA PRO A 263 -2.91 18.03 -6.72
C PRO A 263 -1.44 17.90 -7.10
N ARG A 264 -1.14 16.95 -7.97
CA ARG A 264 0.23 16.71 -8.44
C ARG A 264 0.75 17.93 -9.23
N THR A 265 1.86 18.48 -8.79
CA THR A 265 2.63 19.53 -9.49
C THR A 265 3.94 18.97 -10.02
N THR A 266 4.50 17.95 -9.37
CA THR A 266 5.70 17.23 -9.80
C THR A 266 5.41 15.74 -9.87
N SER A 267 6.18 15.01 -10.67
CA SER A 267 6.07 13.54 -10.75
C SER A 267 7.36 12.92 -10.29
N GLN A 268 7.25 11.94 -9.41
CA GLN A 268 8.36 11.06 -9.09
C GLN A 268 8.51 9.98 -10.17
N ALA A 269 9.66 9.32 -10.20
CA ALA A 269 9.87 8.19 -11.09
C ALA A 269 8.84 7.09 -10.78
N ASN A 270 8.21 6.56 -11.83
CA ASN A 270 7.23 5.46 -11.77
C ASN A 270 5.93 5.75 -11.00
N GLN A 271 5.68 6.99 -10.61
CA GLN A 271 4.49 7.39 -9.88
C GLN A 271 3.19 7.12 -10.67
N VAL A 272 2.21 6.46 -10.04
CA VAL A 272 0.89 6.16 -10.64
C VAL A 272 -0.23 7.07 -10.13
N THR A 273 -0.21 7.51 -8.87
CA THR A 273 -1.27 8.37 -8.34
C THR A 273 -1.24 9.80 -8.93
N PRO A 274 -2.40 10.45 -9.09
CA PRO A 274 -2.48 11.80 -9.65
C PRO A 274 -2.26 12.91 -8.60
N PHE A 275 -1.67 12.58 -7.46
CA PHE A 275 -1.49 13.51 -6.34
C PHE A 275 -0.01 13.78 -6.05
N GLU A 276 0.26 14.87 -5.35
CA GLU A 276 1.59 15.16 -4.84
C GLU A 276 1.94 14.17 -3.73
N LEU A 277 3.14 13.62 -3.77
CA LEU A 277 3.61 12.58 -2.84
C LEU A 277 4.75 13.07 -1.97
N LEU A 278 4.91 12.45 -0.80
CA LEU A 278 6.15 12.56 -0.06
C LEU A 278 7.30 12.03 -0.94
N PRO A 279 8.38 12.80 -1.15
CA PRO A 279 9.50 12.34 -1.95
C PRO A 279 10.08 11.02 -1.45
N ILE A 280 10.38 10.08 -2.35
CA ILE A 280 10.90 8.75 -1.98
C ILE A 280 12.17 8.83 -1.14
N ALA A 281 13.00 9.86 -1.35
CA ALA A 281 14.20 10.11 -0.56
C ALA A 281 13.89 10.49 0.91
N GLN A 282 12.66 10.92 1.19
CA GLN A 282 12.18 11.27 2.53
C GLN A 282 11.39 10.13 3.18
N MET A 283 11.09 9.08 2.44
CA MET A 283 10.46 7.88 2.99
C MET A 283 11.40 7.20 3.99
N PRO A 284 10.87 6.49 5.01
CA PRO A 284 11.68 5.84 6.03
C PRO A 284 12.69 4.87 5.43
N ASN A 285 13.95 5.07 5.76
CA ASN A 285 15.02 4.18 5.33
C ASN A 285 16.21 4.21 6.30
N ALA A 286 17.00 3.15 6.32
CA ALA A 286 18.27 3.06 7.03
C ALA A 286 19.22 2.17 6.24
N THR A 287 20.53 2.42 6.35
CA THR A 287 21.59 1.61 5.75
C THR A 287 22.76 1.53 6.71
N ASN A 288 23.20 0.33 7.00
CA ASN A 288 24.38 0.06 7.83
C ASN A 288 24.39 0.90 9.11
N PRO A 289 23.33 0.81 9.96
CA PRO A 289 23.27 1.62 11.18
C PRO A 289 24.41 1.26 12.12
N ALA A 290 24.91 2.23 12.88
CA ALA A 290 26.00 2.01 13.84
C ALA A 290 25.68 0.97 14.93
N SER A 291 24.41 0.67 15.17
CA SER A 291 23.98 -0.40 16.06
C SER A 291 24.31 -1.81 15.54
N GLY A 292 24.57 -1.95 14.23
CA GLY A 292 24.80 -3.22 13.57
C GLY A 292 23.56 -4.10 13.43
N TYR A 293 22.36 -3.61 13.77
CA TYR A 293 21.11 -4.37 13.58
C TYR A 293 19.90 -3.46 13.33
N ILE A 294 18.87 -4.02 12.71
CA ILE A 294 17.55 -3.41 12.58
C ILE A 294 16.51 -4.51 12.87
N ALA A 295 15.44 -4.15 13.59
CA ALA A 295 14.33 -5.06 13.86
C ALA A 295 13.01 -4.35 13.62
N ASN A 296 12.03 -5.08 13.12
CA ASN A 296 10.70 -4.57 12.84
C ASN A 296 9.60 -5.54 13.27
N ALA A 297 8.56 -5.00 13.86
CA ALA A 297 7.33 -5.67 14.24
C ALA A 297 6.12 -4.85 13.75
N ASN A 298 6.10 -4.50 12.47
CA ASN A 298 5.13 -3.62 11.82
C ASN A 298 5.17 -2.14 12.26
N ASN A 299 6.28 -1.73 12.86
CA ASN A 299 6.54 -0.32 13.25
C ASN A 299 7.57 0.32 12.31
N ASP A 300 7.71 1.62 12.38
CA ASP A 300 8.87 2.33 11.83
C ASP A 300 10.09 2.12 12.76
N PRO A 301 11.11 1.34 12.35
CA PRO A 301 12.22 0.98 13.24
C PRO A 301 13.20 2.14 13.50
N ILE A 302 13.16 3.18 12.69
CA ILE A 302 14.09 4.31 12.80
C ILE A 302 13.43 5.58 13.38
N GLY A 303 12.10 5.55 13.58
CA GLY A 303 11.34 6.64 14.21
C GLY A 303 11.42 7.97 13.44
N THR A 304 11.63 7.93 12.14
CA THR A 304 11.82 9.13 11.32
C THR A 304 10.62 9.48 10.45
N THR A 305 9.62 8.60 10.39
CA THR A 305 8.47 8.78 9.51
C THR A 305 7.70 10.03 9.87
N PHE A 306 7.53 10.24 11.17
CA PHE A 306 6.84 11.37 11.74
C PHE A 306 7.49 11.69 13.10
N ASP A 307 7.48 12.95 13.46
CA ASP A 307 7.91 13.46 14.76
C ASP A 307 6.94 13.07 15.91
N ASN A 308 6.17 11.99 15.75
CA ASN A 308 5.02 11.61 16.57
C ASN A 308 3.88 12.64 16.58
N ASN A 309 3.86 13.53 15.61
CA ASN A 309 2.80 14.52 15.45
C ASN A 309 1.98 14.20 14.20
N ALA A 310 0.86 13.52 14.36
CA ALA A 310 -0.08 13.21 13.27
C ALA A 310 -0.73 14.44 12.61
N LEU A 311 -0.47 15.63 13.13
CA LEU A 311 -1.07 16.87 12.66
C LEU A 311 -0.20 17.63 11.64
N ASN A 312 0.92 17.09 11.23
CA ASN A 312 1.74 17.65 10.17
C ASN A 312 2.37 16.54 9.34
N GLN A 313 2.82 16.87 8.13
CA GLN A 313 3.67 16.04 7.29
C GLN A 313 5.03 16.70 7.04
N ALA A 314 5.26 17.87 7.66
CA ALA A 314 6.56 18.50 7.67
C ALA A 314 7.45 17.84 8.71
N ARG A 315 8.68 17.53 8.35
CA ARG A 315 9.66 16.95 9.28
C ARG A 315 10.39 18.04 10.05
N PRO A 316 10.79 17.79 11.29
CA PRO A 316 11.75 18.64 11.98
C PRO A 316 13.02 18.75 11.12
N GLY A 317 13.43 19.99 10.81
CA GLY A 317 14.58 20.25 9.97
C GLY A 317 14.28 20.57 8.50
N GLY A 318 13.01 20.76 8.14
CA GLY A 318 12.62 21.33 6.84
C GLY A 318 12.65 20.35 5.68
N GLY A 319 12.47 19.09 5.97
CA GLY A 319 12.25 18.06 4.94
C GLY A 319 10.79 17.97 4.56
#